data_478e2d112862878e50998ca4ef6fa518
#
_entry.id   478e2d112862878e50998ca4ef6fa518
#
_cell.length_a   1.000
_cell.length_b   1.000
_cell.length_c   1.000
_cell.angle_alpha   90.00
_cell.angle_beta   90.00
_cell.angle_gamma   90.00
#
_symmetry.space_group_name_H-M   'P 1'
#
loop_
_entity.id
_entity.type
_entity.pdbx_description
1 polymer ?
#
loop_
_entity_poly.entity_id
_entity_poly.type
_entity_poly.pdbx_seq_one_letter_code
_entity_poly.pdbx_strand_id
1 'polypeptide(L)'
;ISAPSGDADATVVYGVNHDVLTDDAVIVSNASCTTNCLAPIVAPLHKTVGVENGLMTTVHAYTNDQNLSDVYHSDLYRARSATHSMIPTKTGAAAAIGLVLPELKGRLDGLAVRVPTINVSLVDLTFTASRDTTIEEINDTLAAAAKADPCGVLACNTQPLVSADFNHNAYSSNFDANHTRVSGRLVKVLSWYDNEWGFSNRMLSLIHILRCRRS
;
A
#
# COMPACT_ATOMS: atom_id res chain seq x y z
N ILE A 1 15.55 6.87 3.35
CA ILE A 1 15.00 6.25 4.57
C ILE A 1 14.03 5.16 4.16
N SER A 2 14.20 3.94 4.66
CA SER A 2 13.35 2.76 4.39
C SER A 2 12.13 2.68 5.34
N ALA A 3 11.53 3.83 5.66
CA ALA A 3 10.40 3.96 6.56
C ALA A 3 9.67 5.28 6.31
N PRO A 4 8.42 5.44 6.77
CA PRO A 4 7.79 6.75 6.84
C PRO A 4 8.64 7.71 7.69
N SER A 5 8.78 8.94 7.24
CA SER A 5 9.52 9.98 7.97
C SER A 5 8.83 11.33 7.79
N GLY A 6 8.60 12.04 8.92
CA GLY A 6 8.07 13.40 8.92
C GLY A 6 9.13 14.47 8.57
N ASP A 7 10.41 14.10 8.68
CA ASP A 7 11.55 15.02 8.50
C ASP A 7 12.24 14.81 7.14
N ALA A 8 11.67 14.02 6.24
CA ALA A 8 12.19 13.82 4.90
C ALA A 8 11.83 15.00 3.99
N ASP A 9 12.77 15.41 3.12
CA ASP A 9 12.56 16.44 2.11
C ASP A 9 11.49 16.02 1.10
N ALA A 10 11.42 14.72 0.80
CA ALA A 10 10.40 14.12 -0.04
C ALA A 10 9.99 12.73 0.45
N THR A 11 8.69 12.44 0.37
CA THR A 11 8.13 11.08 0.52
C THR A 11 7.73 10.57 -0.84
N VAL A 12 8.30 9.45 -1.25
CA VAL A 12 8.20 8.93 -2.61
C VAL A 12 7.67 7.51 -2.61
N VAL A 13 6.71 7.26 -3.49
CA VAL A 13 6.30 5.93 -3.95
C VAL A 13 6.72 5.79 -5.40
N TYR A 14 7.69 4.91 -5.65
CA TYR A 14 8.20 4.65 -7.00
C TYR A 14 7.07 4.18 -7.93
N GLY A 15 7.02 4.73 -9.13
CA GLY A 15 5.95 4.46 -10.10
C GLY A 15 4.70 5.34 -9.93
N VAL A 16 4.59 6.11 -8.83
CA VAL A 16 3.44 7.00 -8.59
C VAL A 16 3.83 8.47 -8.59
N ASN A 17 4.79 8.87 -7.76
CA ASN A 17 5.22 10.27 -7.65
C ASN A 17 6.75 10.45 -7.62
N HIS A 18 7.52 9.54 -8.18
CA HIS A 18 8.99 9.61 -8.15
C HIS A 18 9.57 10.77 -8.95
N ASP A 19 8.77 11.40 -9.78
CA ASP A 19 9.08 12.62 -10.55
C ASP A 19 9.15 13.89 -9.69
N VAL A 20 8.59 13.86 -8.45
CA VAL A 20 8.72 14.99 -7.50
C VAL A 20 10.13 15.14 -6.94
N LEU A 21 11.00 14.16 -7.13
CA LEU A 21 12.38 14.25 -6.68
C LEU A 21 13.12 15.36 -7.43
N THR A 22 13.75 16.24 -6.69
CA THR A 22 14.63 17.31 -7.19
C THR A 22 16.07 17.02 -6.78
N ASP A 23 17.02 17.72 -7.38
CA ASP A 23 18.44 17.58 -7.04
C ASP A 23 18.75 18.10 -5.62
N ASP A 24 17.89 18.95 -5.07
CA ASP A 24 18.01 19.50 -3.72
C ASP A 24 17.52 18.53 -2.63
N ALA A 25 16.79 17.46 -2.98
CA ALA A 25 16.31 16.48 -2.02
C ALA A 25 17.47 15.64 -1.47
N VAL A 26 17.82 15.84 -0.21
CA VAL A 26 18.92 15.15 0.48
C VAL A 26 18.41 13.92 1.21
N ILE A 27 17.28 14.06 1.92
CA ILE A 27 16.68 13.00 2.71
C ILE A 27 15.35 12.59 2.07
N VAL A 28 15.30 11.38 1.51
CA VAL A 28 14.11 10.86 0.83
C VAL A 28 13.56 9.67 1.61
N SER A 29 12.26 9.71 1.91
CA SER A 29 11.52 8.60 2.49
C SER A 29 10.87 7.74 1.40
N ASN A 30 11.04 6.41 1.47
CA ASN A 30 10.34 5.45 0.61
C ASN A 30 8.91 5.12 1.12
N ALA A 31 8.36 5.93 2.00
CA ALA A 31 7.09 5.68 2.69
C ALA A 31 7.07 4.31 3.42
N SER A 32 5.90 3.69 3.55
CA SER A 32 5.74 2.35 4.10
C SER A 32 5.45 1.31 3.01
N CYS A 33 5.63 0.03 3.32
CA CYS A 33 5.22 -1.06 2.42
C CYS A 33 3.73 -1.00 2.08
N THR A 34 2.88 -0.66 3.06
CA THR A 34 1.43 -0.51 2.86
C THR A 34 1.11 0.70 1.97
N THR A 35 1.79 1.84 2.14
CA THR A 35 1.62 3.00 1.26
C THR A 35 2.05 2.68 -0.17
N ASN A 36 3.14 1.92 -0.33
CA ASN A 36 3.61 1.45 -1.64
C ASN A 36 2.62 0.48 -2.32
N CYS A 37 1.84 -0.29 -1.54
CA CYS A 37 0.76 -1.09 -2.09
C CYS A 37 -0.48 -0.26 -2.44
N LEU A 38 -0.85 0.68 -1.57
CA LEU A 38 -2.09 1.45 -1.69
C LEU A 38 -2.04 2.49 -2.83
N ALA A 39 -0.94 3.23 -2.96
CA ALA A 39 -0.83 4.33 -3.92
C ALA A 39 -1.01 3.90 -5.39
N PRO A 40 -0.41 2.77 -5.87
CA PRO A 40 -0.57 2.32 -7.25
C PRO A 40 -2.01 1.95 -7.64
N ILE A 41 -2.86 1.54 -6.71
CA ILE A 41 -4.27 1.27 -6.99
C ILE A 41 -5.13 2.54 -6.84
N VAL A 42 -4.82 3.40 -5.88
CA VAL A 42 -5.61 4.62 -5.63
C VAL A 42 -5.42 5.65 -6.74
N ALA A 43 -4.22 5.83 -7.28
CA ALA A 43 -3.93 6.82 -8.30
C ALA A 43 -4.79 6.62 -9.59
N PRO A 44 -4.83 5.44 -10.23
CA PRO A 44 -5.68 5.22 -11.40
C PRO A 44 -7.18 5.27 -11.06
N LEU A 45 -7.59 4.77 -9.89
CA LEU A 45 -8.99 4.83 -9.46
C LEU A 45 -9.44 6.28 -9.26
N HIS A 46 -8.63 7.11 -8.60
CA HIS A 46 -8.95 8.53 -8.42
C HIS A 46 -9.09 9.26 -9.76
N LYS A 47 -8.21 8.96 -10.71
CA LYS A 47 -8.23 9.55 -12.06
C LYS A 47 -9.47 9.16 -12.86
N THR A 48 -9.99 7.93 -12.67
CA THR A 48 -11.07 7.37 -13.52
C THR A 48 -12.45 7.60 -12.90
N VAL A 49 -12.63 7.23 -11.64
CA VAL A 49 -13.96 7.27 -10.96
C VAL A 49 -14.01 8.30 -9.84
N GLY A 50 -12.87 8.90 -9.49
CA GLY A 50 -12.73 9.77 -8.33
C GLY A 50 -12.75 8.99 -7.01
N VAL A 51 -12.03 9.49 -6.01
CA VAL A 51 -12.06 8.99 -4.63
C VAL A 51 -12.43 10.17 -3.75
N GLU A 52 -13.65 10.17 -3.21
CA GLU A 52 -14.12 11.24 -2.33
C GLU A 52 -13.61 11.06 -0.90
N ASN A 53 -13.77 9.86 -0.38
CA ASN A 53 -13.29 9.42 0.92
C ASN A 53 -13.19 7.90 0.94
N GLY A 54 -12.43 7.35 1.89
CA GLY A 54 -12.32 5.91 2.03
C GLY A 54 -11.65 5.47 3.32
N LEU A 55 -11.88 4.22 3.67
CA LEU A 55 -11.27 3.55 4.81
C LEU A 55 -10.47 2.34 4.31
N MET A 56 -9.25 2.22 4.80
CA MET A 56 -8.36 1.12 4.48
C MET A 56 -8.08 0.29 5.74
N THR A 57 -8.23 -1.02 5.62
CA THR A 57 -7.68 -1.96 6.58
C THR A 57 -6.55 -2.74 5.92
N THR A 58 -5.36 -2.75 6.50
CA THR A 58 -4.37 -3.72 6.09
C THR A 58 -4.38 -4.93 7.02
N VAL A 59 -4.68 -6.11 6.47
CA VAL A 59 -4.44 -7.39 7.12
C VAL A 59 -2.97 -7.71 6.91
N HIS A 60 -2.18 -7.53 7.96
CA HIS A 60 -0.73 -7.41 7.83
C HIS A 60 0.00 -8.53 8.58
N ALA A 61 0.99 -9.10 7.93
CA ALA A 61 1.95 -9.99 8.60
C ALA A 61 2.53 -9.29 9.84
N TYR A 62 2.78 -10.03 10.92
CA TYR A 62 3.45 -9.47 12.07
C TYR A 62 4.90 -9.08 11.73
N THR A 63 5.43 -8.10 12.44
CA THR A 63 6.79 -7.58 12.24
C THR A 63 7.48 -7.45 13.59
N ASN A 64 8.71 -6.96 13.61
CA ASN A 64 9.43 -6.66 14.85
C ASN A 64 8.75 -5.63 15.76
N ASP A 65 7.69 -4.97 15.29
CA ASP A 65 6.85 -4.09 16.11
C ASP A 65 5.94 -4.87 17.08
N GLN A 66 5.73 -6.17 16.85
CA GLN A 66 4.96 -7.08 17.68
C GLN A 66 5.87 -8.02 18.46
N ASN A 67 5.38 -8.45 19.64
CA ASN A 67 6.06 -9.46 20.44
C ASN A 67 5.62 -10.88 20.04
N LEU A 68 6.56 -11.84 20.05
CA LEU A 68 6.27 -13.23 19.66
C LEU A 68 5.42 -13.96 20.71
N SER A 69 5.61 -13.62 21.99
CA SER A 69 4.86 -14.18 23.12
C SER A 69 4.23 -13.05 23.95
N ASP A 70 3.28 -13.40 24.82
CA ASP A 70 2.72 -12.44 25.79
C ASP A 70 3.83 -11.88 26.68
N VAL A 71 3.93 -10.56 26.75
CA VAL A 71 4.93 -9.84 27.57
C VAL A 71 4.30 -8.59 28.19
N TYR A 72 4.93 -8.05 29.23
CA TYR A 72 4.54 -6.75 29.75
C TYR A 72 4.87 -5.65 28.72
N HIS A 73 3.86 -4.83 28.40
CA HIS A 73 4.01 -3.69 27.49
C HIS A 73 2.99 -2.59 27.87
N SER A 74 3.39 -1.32 27.74
CA SER A 74 2.51 -0.18 28.04
C SER A 74 1.31 -0.08 27.09
N ASP A 75 1.47 -0.47 25.82
CA ASP A 75 0.38 -0.68 24.89
C ASP A 75 -0.13 -2.12 25.04
N LEU A 76 -1.37 -2.26 25.53
CA LEU A 76 -1.97 -3.57 25.83
C LEU A 76 -2.18 -4.43 24.57
N TYR A 77 -2.36 -3.83 23.40
CA TYR A 77 -2.42 -4.59 22.14
C TYR A 77 -1.07 -5.24 21.84
N ARG A 78 0.04 -4.52 22.07
CA ARG A 78 1.40 -5.02 21.83
C ARG A 78 1.89 -5.97 22.92
N ALA A 79 1.18 -6.06 24.04
CA ALA A 79 1.48 -7.03 25.10
C ALA A 79 1.14 -8.47 24.70
N ARG A 80 0.33 -8.66 23.66
CA ARG A 80 -0.17 -9.98 23.27
C ARG A 80 0.67 -10.61 22.17
N SER A 81 0.76 -11.93 22.21
CA SER A 81 1.50 -12.75 21.25
C SER A 81 1.00 -12.57 19.81
N ALA A 82 1.88 -12.12 18.93
CA ALA A 82 1.59 -11.96 17.51
C ALA A 82 1.41 -13.29 16.78
N THR A 83 1.95 -14.38 17.30
CA THR A 83 1.87 -15.72 16.69
C THR A 83 0.53 -16.41 16.98
N HIS A 84 -0.27 -15.89 17.91
CA HIS A 84 -1.55 -16.45 18.32
C HIS A 84 -2.73 -15.49 18.23
N SER A 85 -2.46 -14.19 18.06
CA SER A 85 -3.49 -13.16 18.15
C SER A 85 -3.61 -12.35 16.89
N MET A 86 -4.82 -11.95 16.54
CA MET A 86 -5.07 -10.84 15.62
C MET A 86 -5.02 -9.54 16.40
N ILE A 87 -4.11 -8.63 16.04
CA ILE A 87 -3.80 -7.43 16.83
C ILE A 87 -4.17 -6.19 16.03
N PRO A 88 -5.26 -5.48 16.36
CA PRO A 88 -5.55 -4.16 15.81
C PRO A 88 -4.48 -3.16 16.22
N THR A 89 -4.01 -2.36 15.27
CA THR A 89 -3.00 -1.33 15.55
C THR A 89 -3.15 -0.14 14.62
N LYS A 90 -2.61 0.99 15.02
CA LYS A 90 -2.61 2.20 14.20
C LYS A 90 -1.68 2.01 13.00
N THR A 91 -2.02 2.66 11.90
CA THR A 91 -1.15 2.82 10.72
C THR A 91 -1.29 4.22 10.15
N GLY A 92 -0.19 4.83 9.79
CA GLY A 92 -0.19 6.09 9.05
C GLY A 92 -0.25 5.93 7.53
N ALA A 93 -0.35 4.69 7.04
CA ALA A 93 -0.19 4.41 5.61
C ALA A 93 -1.28 5.04 4.73
N ALA A 94 -2.54 5.06 5.20
CA ALA A 94 -3.63 5.69 4.47
C ALA A 94 -3.51 7.22 4.47
N ALA A 95 -3.18 7.83 5.62
CA ALA A 95 -2.95 9.27 5.71
C ALA A 95 -1.73 9.71 4.87
N ALA A 96 -0.71 8.85 4.77
CA ALA A 96 0.49 9.11 3.96
C ALA A 96 0.20 9.19 2.45
N ILE A 97 -0.94 8.69 1.98
CA ILE A 97 -1.38 8.88 0.58
C ILE A 97 -1.45 10.37 0.24
N GLY A 98 -1.88 11.22 1.16
CA GLY A 98 -1.91 12.67 0.93
C GLY A 98 -0.53 13.34 0.78
N LEU A 99 0.57 12.64 1.11
CA LEU A 99 1.95 13.10 0.83
C LEU A 99 2.39 12.72 -0.59
N VAL A 100 1.82 11.65 -1.14
CA VAL A 100 2.16 11.08 -2.45
C VAL A 100 1.21 11.59 -3.54
N LEU A 101 -0.07 11.72 -3.19
CA LEU A 101 -1.17 12.24 -4.01
C LEU A 101 -1.84 13.39 -3.24
N PRO A 102 -1.32 14.63 -3.35
CA PRO A 102 -1.77 15.76 -2.54
C PRO A 102 -3.28 16.07 -2.63
N GLU A 103 -3.90 15.76 -3.77
CA GLU A 103 -5.33 15.91 -4.01
C GLU A 103 -6.20 15.00 -3.12
N LEU A 104 -5.61 13.94 -2.54
CA LEU A 104 -6.28 13.01 -1.63
C LEU A 104 -5.99 13.28 -0.15
N LYS A 105 -5.33 14.40 0.16
CA LYS A 105 -5.02 14.75 1.54
C LYS A 105 -6.27 14.80 2.42
N GLY A 106 -6.28 14.00 3.48
CA GLY A 106 -7.39 13.92 4.44
C GLY A 106 -8.61 13.13 3.96
N ARG A 107 -8.57 12.52 2.76
CA ARG A 107 -9.68 11.73 2.23
C ARG A 107 -9.62 10.25 2.61
N LEU A 108 -8.46 9.74 2.96
CA LEU A 108 -8.26 8.34 3.33
C LEU A 108 -7.75 8.24 4.77
N ASP A 109 -8.32 7.29 5.51
CA ASP A 109 -7.87 6.89 6.84
C ASP A 109 -7.90 5.36 6.95
N GLY A 110 -7.36 4.82 8.03
CA GLY A 110 -7.37 3.37 8.18
C GLY A 110 -6.63 2.85 9.41
N LEU A 111 -6.62 1.53 9.49
CA LEU A 111 -5.97 0.79 10.56
C LEU A 111 -5.28 -0.46 10.02
N ALA A 112 -4.41 -1.05 10.82
CA ALA A 112 -3.84 -2.36 10.55
C ALA A 112 -4.40 -3.41 11.51
N VAL A 113 -4.57 -4.63 11.01
CA VAL A 113 -4.77 -5.82 11.83
C VAL A 113 -3.59 -6.75 11.58
N ARG A 114 -2.70 -6.87 12.58
CA ARG A 114 -1.61 -7.85 12.51
C ARG A 114 -2.18 -9.25 12.71
N VAL A 115 -1.75 -10.19 11.88
CA VAL A 115 -2.22 -11.57 11.90
C VAL A 115 -1.04 -12.54 12.06
N PRO A 116 -1.27 -13.78 12.54
CA PRO A 116 -0.24 -14.82 12.69
C PRO A 116 0.27 -15.35 11.35
N THR A 117 0.83 -14.48 10.53
CA THR A 117 1.39 -14.76 9.20
C THR A 117 2.77 -14.12 9.15
N ILE A 118 3.77 -14.87 8.67
CA ILE A 118 5.18 -14.43 8.71
C ILE A 118 5.44 -13.34 7.67
N ASN A 119 4.89 -13.49 6.47
CA ASN A 119 5.10 -12.57 5.35
C ASN A 119 3.87 -12.52 4.45
N VAL A 120 3.79 -11.52 3.61
CA VAL A 120 2.68 -11.15 2.72
C VAL A 120 1.48 -10.59 3.49
N SER A 121 1.05 -9.45 3.05
CA SER A 121 -0.02 -8.66 3.63
C SER A 121 -1.07 -8.29 2.57
N LEU A 122 -2.23 -7.85 3.02
CA LEU A 122 -3.36 -7.50 2.18
C LEU A 122 -3.86 -6.09 2.52
N VAL A 123 -3.99 -5.24 1.53
CA VAL A 123 -4.77 -4.00 1.61
C VAL A 123 -6.21 -4.30 1.25
N ASP A 124 -7.12 -3.95 2.13
CA ASP A 124 -8.58 -3.90 1.93
C ASP A 124 -8.99 -2.43 1.93
N LEU A 125 -9.26 -1.88 0.74
CA LEU A 125 -9.70 -0.50 0.58
C LEU A 125 -11.18 -0.47 0.24
N THR A 126 -11.95 0.25 1.05
CA THR A 126 -13.35 0.61 0.74
C THR A 126 -13.43 2.13 0.59
N PHE A 127 -13.96 2.61 -0.53
CA PHE A 127 -14.05 4.04 -0.80
C PHE A 127 -15.35 4.43 -1.51
N THR A 128 -15.70 5.72 -1.41
CA THR A 128 -16.82 6.32 -2.15
C THR A 128 -16.28 6.97 -3.42
N ALA A 129 -16.72 6.49 -4.57
CA ALA A 129 -16.40 7.11 -5.86
C ALA A 129 -17.22 8.39 -6.07
N SER A 130 -16.74 9.30 -6.92
CA SER A 130 -17.44 10.55 -7.24
C SER A 130 -18.71 10.36 -8.08
N ARG A 131 -18.86 9.20 -8.68
CA ARG A 131 -20.02 8.78 -9.47
C ARG A 131 -20.29 7.28 -9.31
N ASP A 132 -21.44 6.83 -9.76
CA ASP A 132 -21.73 5.40 -9.89
C ASP A 132 -20.73 4.73 -10.83
N THR A 133 -20.37 3.49 -10.51
CA THR A 133 -19.41 2.68 -11.25
C THR A 133 -19.82 1.21 -11.23
N THR A 134 -19.07 0.36 -11.92
CA THR A 134 -19.31 -1.09 -11.97
C THR A 134 -18.05 -1.87 -11.62
N ILE A 135 -18.21 -3.16 -11.32
CA ILE A 135 -17.06 -4.07 -11.06
C ILE A 135 -16.14 -4.11 -12.27
N GLU A 136 -16.72 -4.19 -13.46
CA GLU A 136 -16.01 -4.26 -14.74
C GLU A 136 -15.15 -3.01 -14.92
N GLU A 137 -15.72 -1.82 -14.73
CA GLU A 137 -14.99 -0.55 -14.88
C GLU A 137 -13.80 -0.45 -13.90
N ILE A 138 -13.98 -0.85 -12.66
CA ILE A 138 -12.90 -0.86 -11.65
C ILE A 138 -11.80 -1.85 -12.05
N ASN A 139 -12.18 -3.07 -12.43
CA ASN A 139 -11.24 -4.10 -12.84
C ASN A 139 -10.48 -3.72 -14.10
N ASP A 140 -11.16 -3.20 -15.12
CA ASP A 140 -10.55 -2.76 -16.36
C ASP A 140 -9.60 -1.58 -16.15
N THR A 141 -9.97 -0.63 -15.28
CA THR A 141 -9.10 0.50 -14.90
C THR A 141 -7.79 0.01 -14.31
N LEU A 142 -7.84 -0.90 -13.34
CA LEU A 142 -6.64 -1.39 -12.66
C LEU A 142 -5.84 -2.37 -13.53
N ALA A 143 -6.49 -3.21 -14.33
CA ALA A 143 -5.82 -4.08 -15.28
C ALA A 143 -5.09 -3.28 -16.38
N ALA A 144 -5.72 -2.23 -16.90
CA ALA A 144 -5.10 -1.34 -17.88
C ALA A 144 -3.91 -0.58 -17.26
N ALA A 145 -4.05 -0.09 -16.02
CA ALA A 145 -2.96 0.56 -15.31
C ALA A 145 -1.78 -0.40 -15.09
N ALA A 146 -2.05 -1.63 -14.64
CA ALA A 146 -1.00 -2.66 -14.46
C ALA A 146 -0.28 -3.00 -15.76
N LYS A 147 -1.02 -3.12 -16.88
CA LYS A 147 -0.44 -3.39 -18.21
C LYS A 147 0.41 -2.23 -18.73
N ALA A 148 0.03 -1.01 -18.41
CA ALA A 148 0.71 0.20 -18.87
C ALA A 148 1.83 0.64 -17.93
N ASP A 149 2.03 -0.02 -16.79
CA ASP A 149 3.00 0.36 -15.76
C ASP A 149 4.44 0.07 -16.22
N PRO A 150 5.26 1.10 -16.54
CA PRO A 150 6.64 0.91 -16.96
C PRO A 150 7.58 0.59 -15.78
N CYS A 151 7.11 0.82 -14.57
CA CYS A 151 7.91 0.70 -13.34
C CYS A 151 7.80 -0.69 -12.71
N GLY A 152 6.84 -1.52 -13.14
CA GLY A 152 6.62 -2.85 -12.59
C GLY A 152 6.23 -2.82 -11.11
N VAL A 153 5.38 -1.86 -10.69
CA VAL A 153 4.93 -1.72 -9.31
C VAL A 153 3.52 -2.26 -9.09
N LEU A 154 2.70 -2.30 -10.14
CA LEU A 154 1.32 -2.78 -10.10
C LEU A 154 1.14 -4.03 -10.96
N ALA A 155 0.56 -5.07 -10.39
CA ALA A 155 0.09 -6.26 -11.10
C ALA A 155 -1.41 -6.46 -10.89
N CYS A 156 -2.04 -7.20 -11.82
CA CYS A 156 -3.45 -7.59 -11.73
C CYS A 156 -3.54 -9.12 -11.65
N ASN A 157 -4.13 -9.62 -10.57
CA ASN A 157 -4.37 -11.04 -10.33
C ASN A 157 -5.82 -11.42 -10.63
N THR A 158 -6.01 -12.48 -11.43
CA THR A 158 -7.31 -13.10 -11.73
C THR A 158 -7.37 -14.56 -11.30
N GLN A 159 -6.28 -15.08 -10.74
CA GLN A 159 -6.21 -16.46 -10.26
C GLN A 159 -6.66 -16.57 -8.80
N PRO A 160 -7.16 -17.73 -8.36
CA PRO A 160 -7.57 -17.95 -6.96
C PRO A 160 -6.35 -18.16 -6.05
N LEU A 161 -5.58 -17.10 -5.84
CA LEU A 161 -4.35 -17.11 -5.05
C LEU A 161 -4.59 -16.58 -3.63
N VAL A 162 -3.71 -16.99 -2.71
CA VAL A 162 -3.69 -16.56 -1.31
C VAL A 162 -2.32 -15.99 -0.93
N SER A 163 -2.16 -15.51 0.29
CA SER A 163 -0.95 -14.82 0.74
C SER A 163 0.36 -15.54 0.41
N ALA A 164 0.42 -16.86 0.60
CA ALA A 164 1.64 -17.65 0.36
C ALA A 164 2.11 -17.60 -1.09
N ASP A 165 1.20 -17.43 -2.04
CA ASP A 165 1.50 -17.40 -3.48
C ASP A 165 2.19 -16.11 -3.91
N PHE A 166 2.07 -15.04 -3.10
CA PHE A 166 2.71 -13.75 -3.34
C PHE A 166 4.05 -13.58 -2.62
N ASN A 167 4.53 -14.62 -1.94
CA ASN A 167 5.84 -14.60 -1.30
C ASN A 167 6.95 -14.43 -2.34
N HIS A 168 7.89 -13.49 -2.09
CA HIS A 168 8.93 -13.04 -3.03
C HIS A 168 8.40 -12.41 -4.32
N ASN A 169 7.16 -11.97 -4.34
CA ASN A 169 6.65 -11.17 -5.43
C ASN A 169 7.22 -9.74 -5.35
N ALA A 170 7.84 -9.27 -6.43
CA ALA A 170 8.52 -7.98 -6.46
C ALA A 170 7.60 -6.78 -6.72
N TYR A 171 6.35 -7.00 -7.12
CA TYR A 171 5.39 -5.92 -7.28
C TYR A 171 5.03 -5.31 -5.92
N SER A 172 4.87 -3.99 -5.90
CA SER A 172 4.41 -3.28 -4.70
C SER A 172 2.95 -3.55 -4.39
N SER A 173 2.16 -3.84 -5.42
CA SER A 173 0.70 -3.98 -5.36
C SER A 173 0.24 -5.03 -6.37
N ASN A 174 -0.41 -6.06 -5.89
CA ASN A 174 -1.02 -7.11 -6.72
C ASN A 174 -2.54 -7.01 -6.54
N PHE A 175 -3.19 -6.19 -7.36
CA PHE A 175 -4.65 -6.02 -7.34
C PHE A 175 -5.36 -7.35 -7.57
N ASP A 176 -6.31 -7.69 -6.73
CA ASP A 176 -7.10 -8.94 -6.84
C ASP A 176 -8.48 -8.66 -7.46
N ALA A 177 -8.59 -8.85 -8.76
CA ALA A 177 -9.80 -8.59 -9.52
C ALA A 177 -10.98 -9.50 -9.14
N ASN A 178 -10.72 -10.64 -8.49
CA ASN A 178 -11.77 -11.58 -8.09
C ASN A 178 -12.62 -11.06 -6.91
N HIS A 179 -12.07 -10.13 -6.14
CA HIS A 179 -12.67 -9.67 -4.89
C HIS A 179 -13.22 -8.22 -4.95
N THR A 180 -13.25 -7.62 -6.14
CA THR A 180 -13.89 -6.30 -6.33
C THR A 180 -15.37 -6.37 -6.01
N ARG A 181 -15.87 -5.39 -5.24
CA ARG A 181 -17.29 -5.22 -4.94
C ARG A 181 -17.70 -3.77 -5.19
N VAL A 182 -18.89 -3.59 -5.75
CA VAL A 182 -19.45 -2.28 -6.05
C VAL A 182 -20.92 -2.27 -5.64
N SER A 183 -21.34 -1.18 -5.00
CA SER A 183 -22.75 -0.89 -4.69
C SER A 183 -22.98 0.62 -4.94
N GLY A 184 -23.46 0.96 -6.13
CA GLY A 184 -23.56 2.34 -6.59
C GLY A 184 -22.18 3.01 -6.63
N ARG A 185 -21.96 3.96 -5.74
CA ARG A 185 -20.68 4.67 -5.58
C ARG A 185 -19.72 4.02 -4.57
N LEU A 186 -20.20 3.08 -3.77
CA LEU A 186 -19.37 2.39 -2.78
C LEU A 186 -18.59 1.27 -3.46
N VAL A 187 -17.27 1.35 -3.40
CA VAL A 187 -16.33 0.43 -4.04
C VAL A 187 -15.43 -0.21 -3.00
N LYS A 188 -15.22 -1.51 -3.13
CA LYS A 188 -14.24 -2.27 -2.33
C LYS A 188 -13.28 -3.01 -3.25
N VAL A 189 -11.97 -2.86 -2.99
CA VAL A 189 -10.90 -3.54 -3.71
C VAL A 189 -9.90 -4.14 -2.75
N LEU A 190 -9.28 -5.25 -3.15
CA LEU A 190 -8.21 -5.92 -2.42
C LEU A 190 -6.91 -5.87 -3.22
N SER A 191 -5.79 -5.73 -2.53
CA SER A 191 -4.47 -5.85 -3.15
C SER A 191 -3.47 -6.52 -2.23
N TRP A 192 -2.78 -7.54 -2.75
CA TRP A 192 -1.73 -8.29 -2.06
C TRP A 192 -0.37 -7.65 -2.23
N TYR A 193 0.48 -7.77 -1.23
CA TYR A 193 1.86 -7.29 -1.30
C TYR A 193 2.79 -8.07 -0.38
N ASP A 194 3.96 -8.42 -0.89
CA ASP A 194 5.05 -8.90 -0.03
C ASP A 194 5.63 -7.68 0.70
N ASN A 195 5.30 -7.53 1.97
CA ASN A 195 5.67 -6.37 2.79
C ASN A 195 7.17 -6.27 3.07
N GLU A 196 7.94 -7.32 2.79
CA GLU A 196 9.39 -7.34 2.91
C GLU A 196 10.09 -7.27 1.55
N TRP A 197 9.89 -8.27 0.71
CA TRP A 197 10.58 -8.35 -0.59
C TRP A 197 10.12 -7.28 -1.58
N GLY A 198 8.83 -7.09 -1.76
CA GLY A 198 8.28 -6.05 -2.62
C GLY A 198 8.77 -4.66 -2.21
N PHE A 199 8.75 -4.37 -0.91
CA PHE A 199 9.24 -3.09 -0.38
C PHE A 199 10.77 -2.93 -0.56
N SER A 200 11.56 -3.98 -0.36
CA SER A 200 13.00 -3.96 -0.57
C SER A 200 13.37 -3.65 -2.03
N ASN A 201 12.59 -4.18 -2.98
CA ASN A 201 12.75 -3.84 -4.40
C ASN A 201 12.50 -2.35 -4.67
N ARG A 202 11.55 -1.72 -3.97
CA ARG A 202 11.31 -0.26 -4.10
C ARG A 202 12.46 0.57 -3.52
N MET A 203 13.11 0.09 -2.48
CA MET A 203 14.33 0.72 -1.98
C MET A 203 15.42 0.74 -3.05
N LEU A 204 15.66 -0.39 -3.72
CA LEU A 204 16.62 -0.48 -4.83
C LEU A 204 16.23 0.44 -5.99
N SER A 205 14.94 0.51 -6.34
CA SER A 205 14.45 1.40 -7.40
C SER A 205 14.78 2.86 -7.10
N LEU A 206 14.56 3.33 -5.86
CA LEU A 206 14.87 4.68 -5.42
C LEU A 206 16.39 4.96 -5.40
N ILE A 207 17.19 4.01 -4.92
CA ILE A 207 18.66 4.11 -4.92
C ILE A 207 19.18 4.28 -6.35
N HIS A 208 18.65 3.56 -7.31
CA HIS A 208 19.05 3.69 -8.72
C HIS A 208 18.74 5.08 -9.26
N ILE A 209 17.54 5.63 -9.02
CA ILE A 209 17.21 7.00 -9.44
C ILE A 209 18.17 8.02 -8.84
N LEU A 210 18.36 7.97 -7.52
CA LEU A 210 19.23 8.92 -6.81
C LEU A 210 20.69 8.81 -7.25
N ARG A 211 21.16 7.61 -7.58
CA ARG A 211 22.53 7.39 -8.07
C ARG A 211 22.71 7.95 -9.48
N CYS A 212 21.77 7.73 -10.38
CA CYS A 212 21.85 8.25 -11.76
C CYS A 212 21.78 9.78 -11.84
N ARG A 213 21.17 10.44 -10.84
CA ARG A 213 21.11 11.90 -10.78
C ARG A 213 22.38 12.56 -10.26
N ARG A 214 23.24 11.80 -9.58
CA ARG A 214 24.52 12.31 -9.01
C ARG A 214 25.73 12.02 -9.90
N SER A 215 25.55 11.32 -11.01
CA SER A 215 26.56 11.06 -12.04
C SER A 215 26.42 12.03 -13.20
#